data_3631c8047bf5a17c7bd1f9e833770e2a
#
_entry.id   3631c8047bf5a17c7bd1f9e833770e2a
#
_cell.length_a   1.000
_cell.length_b   1.000
_cell.length_c   1.000
_cell.angle_alpha   90.00
_cell.angle_beta   90.00
_cell.angle_gamma   90.00
#
_symmetry.space_group_name_H-M   'P 1'
#
loop_
_entity.id
_entity.type
_entity.pdbx_description
1 polymer ?
#
loop_
_entity_poly.entity_id
_entity_poly.type
_entity_poly.pdbx_seq_one_letter_code
_entity_poly.pdbx_strand_id
1 'polypeptide(L)'
;MTGVRVSLRVPVGRPLPELAAFIVRCEEAGFDGVGVHDHPSSGRDAYLVLALAAAATRRLRLFPATSSPVVRHPLVLASLAHSLEEIAPGRTCLTVAPGFISTRSVGRPRAGVAVMREAIRDLRRLLGGEEADFGPTSIRLRNRSAAPTPVYMLAAGPRMIEVAGEVADGAFLMVGLHAAAVRAARLHLETGARRAGRSLAGFPVVFVVTLGLGPDVDVGAQWVRSWFAPGQPFLAYPSSSNLRWLREAGFELGEAHDPAAIPADRAFRIADAFGLFGPPERCAERLLQARDEAGIEDVFLFPAHDLARGYDMPEAEVEAFARVIRPRLAG
;
A
#
# COMPACT_ATOMS: atom_id res chain seq x y z
N MET A 1 -15.08 -10.87 -17.60
CA MET A 1 -14.59 -10.77 -16.20
C MET A 1 -13.50 -9.72 -16.19
N THR A 2 -13.59 -8.72 -15.34
CA THR A 2 -12.54 -7.69 -15.21
C THR A 2 -11.28 -8.35 -14.63
N GLY A 3 -10.14 -8.17 -15.28
CA GLY A 3 -8.85 -8.68 -14.78
C GLY A 3 -8.45 -8.00 -13.46
N VAL A 4 -7.53 -8.61 -12.71
CA VAL A 4 -6.97 -8.01 -11.49
C VAL A 4 -6.09 -6.82 -11.87
N ARG A 5 -6.33 -5.65 -11.25
CA ARG A 5 -5.46 -4.48 -11.37
C ARG A 5 -4.25 -4.63 -10.46
N VAL A 6 -3.09 -4.30 -10.98
CA VAL A 6 -1.82 -4.51 -10.28
C VAL A 6 -1.00 -3.23 -10.29
N SER A 7 -0.70 -2.71 -9.10
CA SER A 7 0.24 -1.61 -8.89
C SER A 7 1.53 -2.11 -8.24
N LEU A 8 2.64 -1.42 -8.48
CA LEU A 8 3.96 -1.78 -7.97
C LEU A 8 4.52 -0.70 -7.04
N ARG A 9 5.14 -1.09 -5.94
CA ARG A 9 5.94 -0.20 -5.11
C ARG A 9 7.28 0.11 -5.79
N VAL A 10 7.57 1.39 -5.97
CA VAL A 10 8.86 1.88 -6.47
C VAL A 10 9.59 2.63 -5.36
N PRO A 11 10.76 2.12 -4.91
CA PRO A 11 11.59 2.81 -3.94
C PRO A 11 12.34 3.98 -4.58
N VAL A 12 12.77 4.95 -3.76
CA VAL A 12 13.54 6.13 -4.24
C VAL A 12 15.05 5.87 -4.24
N GLY A 13 15.46 4.69 -4.73
CA GLY A 13 16.83 4.18 -4.68
C GLY A 13 17.78 4.74 -5.74
N ARG A 14 17.28 5.44 -6.77
CA ARG A 14 18.04 5.98 -7.89
C ARG A 14 17.85 7.49 -8.06
N PRO A 15 18.69 8.19 -8.85
CA PRO A 15 18.45 9.57 -9.25
C PRO A 15 17.07 9.78 -9.88
N LEU A 16 16.49 10.98 -9.69
CA LEU A 16 15.12 11.26 -10.12
C LEU A 16 14.83 10.97 -11.60
N PRO A 17 15.71 11.31 -12.56
CA PRO A 17 15.48 10.98 -13.98
C PRO A 17 15.41 9.48 -14.24
N GLU A 18 16.26 8.68 -13.55
CA GLU A 18 16.27 7.23 -13.68
C GLU A 18 15.02 6.60 -13.07
N LEU A 19 14.52 7.16 -11.95
CA LEU A 19 13.26 6.73 -11.36
C LEU A 19 12.07 6.98 -12.28
N ALA A 20 12.03 8.16 -12.93
CA ALA A 20 10.99 8.46 -13.92
C ALA A 20 11.04 7.48 -15.10
N ALA A 21 12.23 7.21 -15.64
CA ALA A 21 12.42 6.23 -16.70
C ALA A 21 12.02 4.80 -16.26
N PHE A 22 12.33 4.41 -15.03
CA PHE A 22 11.90 3.14 -14.49
C PHE A 22 10.35 3.03 -14.40
N ILE A 23 9.68 4.11 -14.00
CA ILE A 23 8.21 4.13 -13.92
C ILE A 23 7.58 4.05 -15.32
N VAL A 24 8.20 4.65 -16.34
CA VAL A 24 7.77 4.45 -17.75
C VAL A 24 7.84 2.97 -18.11
N ARG A 25 8.93 2.28 -17.76
CA ARG A 25 9.04 0.82 -17.99
C ARG A 25 7.97 0.02 -17.24
N CYS A 26 7.54 0.45 -16.05
CA CYS A 26 6.41 -0.18 -15.36
C CYS A 26 5.11 -0.03 -16.16
N GLU A 27 4.88 1.12 -16.79
CA GLU A 27 3.73 1.30 -17.69
C GLU A 27 3.80 0.38 -18.91
N GLU A 28 4.96 0.28 -19.54
CA GLU A 28 5.23 -0.60 -20.68
C GLU A 28 5.07 -2.08 -20.31
N ALA A 29 5.48 -2.46 -19.11
CA ALA A 29 5.30 -3.80 -18.55
C ALA A 29 3.83 -4.16 -18.26
N GLY A 30 2.91 -3.19 -18.34
CA GLY A 30 1.48 -3.41 -18.19
C GLY A 30 0.96 -3.30 -16.75
N PHE A 31 1.70 -2.68 -15.84
CA PHE A 31 1.16 -2.31 -14.52
C PHE A 31 0.03 -1.29 -14.66
N ASP A 32 -0.93 -1.34 -13.75
CA ASP A 32 -2.07 -0.41 -13.68
C ASP A 32 -1.77 0.81 -12.82
N GLY A 33 -0.72 0.75 -11.98
CA GLY A 33 -0.30 1.87 -11.15
C GLY A 33 1.08 1.69 -10.53
N VAL A 34 1.60 2.79 -9.99
CA VAL A 34 2.85 2.84 -9.26
C VAL A 34 2.70 3.66 -8.00
N GLY A 35 3.14 3.08 -6.87
CA GLY A 35 3.27 3.77 -5.60
C GLY A 35 4.73 4.12 -5.32
N VAL A 36 5.06 5.41 -5.25
CA VAL A 36 6.42 5.86 -4.93
C VAL A 36 6.61 6.00 -3.43
N HIS A 37 7.65 5.37 -2.93
CA HIS A 37 7.96 5.35 -1.50
C HIS A 37 8.28 6.76 -0.96
N ASP A 38 7.43 7.30 -0.09
CA ASP A 38 7.64 8.61 0.57
C ASP A 38 8.50 8.43 1.83
N HIS A 39 9.81 8.50 1.63
CA HIS A 39 10.81 8.27 2.66
C HIS A 39 11.87 9.39 2.66
N PRO A 40 11.62 10.52 3.34
CA PRO A 40 12.46 11.72 3.28
C PRO A 40 13.92 11.49 3.61
N SER A 41 14.22 10.53 4.52
CA SER A 41 15.62 10.19 4.88
C SER A 41 16.45 9.61 3.74
N SER A 42 15.82 9.26 2.60
CA SER A 42 16.53 8.88 1.38
C SER A 42 17.27 10.04 0.70
N GLY A 43 16.93 11.28 1.07
CA GLY A 43 17.40 12.49 0.40
C GLY A 43 16.69 12.76 -0.95
N ARG A 44 15.63 12.02 -1.28
CA ARG A 44 14.81 12.23 -2.49
C ARG A 44 13.35 12.36 -2.12
N ASP A 45 12.69 13.33 -2.72
CA ASP A 45 11.27 13.59 -2.48
C ASP A 45 10.39 12.76 -3.44
N ALA A 46 9.44 12.03 -2.88
CA ALA A 46 8.54 11.17 -3.64
C ALA A 46 7.64 11.96 -4.62
N TYR A 47 7.24 13.17 -4.26
CA TYR A 47 6.36 13.99 -5.11
C TYR A 47 7.10 14.55 -6.33
N LEU A 48 8.40 14.82 -6.23
CA LEU A 48 9.20 15.16 -7.40
C LEU A 48 9.30 13.97 -8.37
N VAL A 49 9.48 12.75 -7.85
CA VAL A 49 9.46 11.54 -8.67
C VAL A 49 8.08 11.35 -9.32
N LEU A 50 7.00 11.50 -8.54
CA LEU A 50 5.64 11.38 -9.04
C LEU A 50 5.31 12.43 -10.11
N ALA A 51 5.77 13.67 -9.96
CA ALA A 51 5.57 14.72 -10.96
C ALA A 51 6.29 14.40 -12.29
N LEU A 52 7.53 13.94 -12.22
CA LEU A 52 8.27 13.49 -13.42
C LEU A 52 7.60 12.29 -14.08
N ALA A 53 7.17 11.31 -13.29
CA ALA A 53 6.44 10.15 -13.78
C ALA A 53 5.07 10.52 -14.38
N ALA A 54 4.35 11.45 -13.77
CA ALA A 54 3.06 11.94 -14.24
C ALA A 54 3.17 12.57 -15.64
N ALA A 55 4.22 13.36 -15.87
CA ALA A 55 4.51 13.96 -17.16
C ALA A 55 4.97 12.95 -18.23
N ALA A 56 5.64 11.86 -17.82
CA ALA A 56 6.24 10.88 -18.72
C ALA A 56 5.30 9.68 -19.04
N THR A 57 4.25 9.45 -18.25
CA THR A 57 3.31 8.32 -18.40
C THR A 57 1.92 8.80 -18.81
N ARG A 58 1.07 7.88 -19.30
CA ARG A 58 -0.26 8.23 -19.82
C ARG A 58 -1.43 7.49 -19.15
N ARG A 59 -1.20 6.32 -18.56
CA ARG A 59 -2.25 5.44 -18.03
C ARG A 59 -2.08 5.07 -16.57
N LEU A 60 -0.85 5.07 -16.07
CA LEU A 60 -0.56 4.65 -14.70
C LEU A 60 -1.30 5.51 -13.67
N ARG A 61 -1.94 4.84 -12.72
CA ARG A 61 -2.33 5.47 -11.46
C ARG A 61 -1.07 5.74 -10.64
N LEU A 62 -0.90 6.96 -10.15
CA LEU A 62 0.28 7.43 -9.44
C LEU A 62 -0.09 7.87 -8.02
N PHE A 63 0.66 7.41 -7.02
CA PHE A 63 0.39 7.74 -5.63
C PHE A 63 1.65 7.65 -4.75
N PRO A 64 1.72 8.43 -3.65
CA PRO A 64 2.75 8.23 -2.63
C PRO A 64 2.47 6.93 -1.87
N ALA A 65 3.50 6.14 -1.56
CA ALA A 65 3.32 4.85 -0.88
C ALA A 65 4.18 4.74 0.39
N THR A 66 3.80 5.39 1.47
CA THR A 66 2.65 6.27 1.72
C THR A 66 3.12 7.53 2.42
N SER A 67 2.42 8.64 2.23
CA SER A 67 2.69 9.84 3.02
C SER A 67 2.11 9.75 4.44
N SER A 68 2.66 10.55 5.36
CA SER A 68 2.16 10.60 6.73
C SER A 68 1.84 12.04 7.13
N PRO A 69 0.66 12.29 7.74
CA PRO A 69 0.29 13.63 8.21
C PRO A 69 1.15 14.11 9.39
N VAL A 70 1.96 13.22 9.98
CA VAL A 70 2.95 13.57 11.02
C VAL A 70 4.23 14.13 10.41
N VAL A 71 4.59 13.69 9.20
CA VAL A 71 5.81 14.13 8.51
C VAL A 71 5.54 15.34 7.62
N ARG A 72 4.38 15.37 6.98
CA ARG A 72 3.94 16.47 6.12
C ARG A 72 2.56 16.97 6.58
N HIS A 73 2.47 18.26 6.85
CA HIS A 73 1.21 18.87 7.25
C HIS A 73 0.09 18.62 6.20
N PRO A 74 -1.17 18.39 6.60
CA PRO A 74 -2.27 18.13 5.66
C PRO A 74 -2.42 19.20 4.57
N LEU A 75 -2.22 20.48 4.87
CA LEU A 75 -2.23 21.55 3.88
C LEU A 75 -1.14 21.35 2.79
N VAL A 76 0.06 20.92 3.19
CA VAL A 76 1.17 20.66 2.25
C VAL A 76 0.83 19.45 1.39
N LEU A 77 0.29 18.39 1.99
CA LEU A 77 -0.13 17.19 1.27
C LEU A 77 -1.25 17.50 0.26
N ALA A 78 -2.23 18.31 0.66
CA ALA A 78 -3.31 18.73 -0.25
C ALA A 78 -2.78 19.54 -1.44
N SER A 79 -1.85 20.48 -1.21
CA SER A 79 -1.19 21.24 -2.28
C SER A 79 -0.41 20.34 -3.24
N LEU A 80 0.35 19.37 -2.71
CA LEU A 80 1.11 18.42 -3.53
C LEU A 80 0.19 17.52 -4.35
N ALA A 81 -0.88 17.00 -3.75
CA ALA A 81 -1.85 16.14 -4.42
C ALA A 81 -2.57 16.90 -5.55
N HIS A 82 -2.99 18.13 -5.28
CA HIS A 82 -3.59 19.01 -6.29
C HIS A 82 -2.65 19.26 -7.46
N SER A 83 -1.38 19.59 -7.19
CA SER A 83 -0.38 19.82 -8.26
C SER A 83 -0.14 18.59 -9.11
N LEU A 84 -0.14 17.38 -8.52
CA LEU A 84 -0.04 16.14 -9.28
C LEU A 84 -1.28 15.89 -10.16
N GLU A 85 -2.47 16.21 -9.66
CA GLU A 85 -3.72 16.08 -10.40
C GLU A 85 -3.76 17.01 -11.61
N GLU A 86 -3.16 18.21 -11.53
CA GLU A 86 -3.00 19.11 -12.68
C GLU A 86 -2.11 18.51 -13.79
N ILE A 87 -1.08 17.76 -13.43
CA ILE A 87 -0.17 17.11 -14.38
C ILE A 87 -0.78 15.83 -14.96
N ALA A 88 -1.50 15.06 -14.13
CA ALA A 88 -2.05 13.75 -14.47
C ALA A 88 -3.53 13.61 -14.07
N PRO A 89 -4.45 14.35 -14.71
CA PRO A 89 -5.87 14.38 -14.35
C PRO A 89 -6.49 12.97 -14.30
N GLY A 90 -7.17 12.65 -13.19
CA GLY A 90 -7.86 11.38 -12.99
C GLY A 90 -6.96 10.15 -12.77
N ARG A 91 -5.64 10.36 -12.74
CA ARG A 91 -4.67 9.26 -12.55
C ARG A 91 -3.97 9.30 -11.19
N THR A 92 -4.31 10.24 -10.32
CA THR A 92 -3.64 10.38 -9.03
C THR A 92 -4.56 10.00 -7.87
N CYS A 93 -3.99 9.55 -6.79
CA CYS A 93 -4.63 9.50 -5.49
C CYS A 93 -3.62 9.81 -4.39
N LEU A 94 -4.07 10.48 -3.34
CA LEU A 94 -3.26 10.76 -2.17
C LEU A 94 -3.39 9.62 -1.17
N THR A 95 -2.38 8.77 -1.06
CA THR A 95 -2.38 7.68 -0.08
C THR A 95 -1.66 8.08 1.19
N VAL A 96 -2.36 8.06 2.32
CA VAL A 96 -1.83 8.42 3.64
C VAL A 96 -1.85 7.24 4.60
N ALA A 97 -0.90 7.23 5.53
CA ALA A 97 -0.74 6.20 6.54
C ALA A 97 -0.32 6.80 7.88
N PRO A 98 -0.51 6.06 9.00
CA PRO A 98 -0.06 6.50 10.32
C PRO A 98 1.45 6.80 10.40
N GLY A 99 2.22 6.31 9.45
CA GLY A 99 3.68 6.38 9.45
C GLY A 99 4.31 5.20 10.18
N PHE A 100 5.58 4.97 9.90
CA PHE A 100 6.43 3.99 10.57
C PHE A 100 7.88 4.46 10.51
N ILE A 101 8.64 4.11 9.47
CA ILE A 101 10.02 4.56 9.30
C ILE A 101 10.06 6.07 9.10
N SER A 102 9.18 6.63 8.27
CA SER A 102 9.10 8.05 7.99
C SER A 102 8.91 8.89 9.25
N THR A 103 8.00 8.51 10.15
CA THR A 103 7.78 9.23 11.42
C THR A 103 8.94 9.05 12.38
N ARG A 104 9.51 7.83 12.45
CA ARG A 104 10.70 7.56 13.25
C ARG A 104 11.91 8.40 12.81
N SER A 105 12.09 8.57 11.49
CA SER A 105 13.19 9.37 10.92
C SER A 105 13.13 10.86 11.32
N VAL A 106 11.95 11.37 11.66
CA VAL A 106 11.76 12.75 12.15
C VAL A 106 11.54 12.82 13.67
N GLY A 107 11.83 11.74 14.40
CA GLY A 107 11.71 11.69 15.86
C GLY A 107 10.28 11.78 16.38
N ARG A 108 9.28 11.35 15.61
CA ARG A 108 7.87 11.44 15.97
C ARG A 108 7.23 10.04 16.08
N PRO A 109 6.24 9.87 16.98
CA PRO A 109 5.45 8.66 17.04
C PRO A 109 4.55 8.53 15.81
N ARG A 110 4.03 7.34 15.56
CA ARG A 110 2.99 7.11 14.54
C ARG A 110 1.72 7.90 14.87
N ALA A 111 0.99 8.33 13.85
CA ALA A 111 -0.31 8.94 14.03
C ALA A 111 -1.29 7.96 14.70
N GLY A 112 -1.95 8.41 15.75
CA GLY A 112 -3.05 7.68 16.37
C GLY A 112 -4.34 7.76 15.54
N VAL A 113 -5.35 7.01 15.97
CA VAL A 113 -6.67 6.93 15.30
C VAL A 113 -7.33 8.30 15.13
N ALA A 114 -7.32 9.13 16.17
CA ALA A 114 -7.91 10.48 16.12
C ALA A 114 -7.17 11.39 15.11
N VAL A 115 -5.84 11.38 15.14
CA VAL A 115 -4.99 12.17 14.23
C VAL A 115 -5.22 11.77 12.77
N MET A 116 -5.29 10.46 12.48
CA MET A 116 -5.56 10.00 11.12
C MET A 116 -6.96 10.41 10.64
N ARG A 117 -7.98 10.27 11.50
CA ARG A 117 -9.34 10.67 11.17
C ARG A 117 -9.43 12.14 10.81
N GLU A 118 -8.83 13.00 11.62
CA GLU A 118 -8.82 14.44 11.42
C GLU A 118 -8.05 14.82 10.16
N ALA A 119 -6.83 14.34 10.02
CA ALA A 119 -6.00 14.63 8.85
C ALA A 119 -6.69 14.26 7.51
N ILE A 120 -7.39 13.12 7.46
CA ILE A 120 -8.11 12.72 6.24
C ILE A 120 -9.31 13.63 5.99
N ARG A 121 -10.05 14.03 7.03
CA ARG A 121 -11.15 14.99 6.89
C ARG A 121 -10.64 16.34 6.36
N ASP A 122 -9.55 16.86 6.92
CA ASP A 122 -8.95 18.11 6.47
C ASP A 122 -8.45 18.03 5.03
N LEU A 123 -7.78 16.93 4.66
CA LEU A 123 -7.35 16.69 3.30
C LEU A 123 -8.53 16.69 2.31
N ARG A 124 -9.62 16.01 2.66
CA ARG A 124 -10.80 15.95 1.80
C ARG A 124 -11.50 17.31 1.69
N ARG A 125 -11.61 18.07 2.78
CA ARG A 125 -12.13 19.44 2.77
C ARG A 125 -11.29 20.33 1.85
N LEU A 126 -9.98 20.38 2.05
CA LEU A 126 -9.07 21.18 1.25
C LEU A 126 -9.14 20.84 -0.24
N LEU A 127 -9.06 19.55 -0.58
CA LEU A 127 -9.12 19.07 -1.96
C LEU A 127 -10.53 19.28 -2.58
N GLY A 128 -11.58 19.22 -1.77
CA GLY A 128 -12.95 19.56 -2.15
C GLY A 128 -13.20 21.06 -2.29
N GLY A 129 -12.22 21.91 -1.95
CA GLY A 129 -12.32 23.38 -2.00
C GLY A 129 -13.06 23.98 -0.82
N GLU A 130 -13.17 23.26 0.29
CA GLU A 130 -13.70 23.73 1.57
C GLU A 130 -12.58 24.26 2.46
N GLU A 131 -12.96 24.94 3.54
CA GLU A 131 -12.02 25.39 4.57
C GLU A 131 -11.69 24.25 5.53
N ALA A 132 -10.42 24.20 5.97
CA ALA A 132 -9.96 23.36 7.05
C ALA A 132 -9.33 24.23 8.15
N ASP A 133 -9.58 23.85 9.41
CA ASP A 133 -9.16 24.60 10.57
C ASP A 133 -7.87 23.99 11.17
N PHE A 134 -6.85 24.83 11.30
CA PHE A 134 -5.57 24.47 11.91
C PHE A 134 -5.29 25.37 13.11
N GLY A 135 -5.98 25.12 14.23
CA GLY A 135 -5.95 25.94 15.41
C GLY A 135 -6.56 27.33 15.17
N PRO A 136 -5.79 28.43 15.31
CA PRO A 136 -6.34 29.77 15.13
C PRO A 136 -6.55 30.18 13.66
N THR A 137 -6.16 29.32 12.71
CA THR A 137 -6.16 29.62 11.28
C THR A 137 -7.12 28.71 10.54
N SER A 138 -8.06 29.27 9.78
CA SER A 138 -8.87 28.57 8.81
C SER A 138 -8.32 28.87 7.41
N ILE A 139 -8.16 27.83 6.58
CA ILE A 139 -7.52 27.96 5.27
C ILE A 139 -8.25 27.14 4.21
N ARG A 140 -8.28 27.69 3.00
CA ARG A 140 -8.78 27.04 1.77
C ARG A 140 -7.70 27.08 0.70
N LEU A 141 -7.60 26.02 -0.12
CA LEU A 141 -6.78 26.10 -1.32
C LEU A 141 -7.35 27.11 -2.30
N ARG A 142 -6.48 28.01 -2.79
CA ARG A 142 -6.89 29.04 -3.78
C ARG A 142 -7.21 28.41 -5.14
N ASN A 143 -6.36 27.48 -5.55
CA ASN A 143 -6.54 26.72 -6.78
C ASN A 143 -7.11 25.34 -6.43
N ARG A 144 -7.95 24.82 -7.32
CA ARG A 144 -8.53 23.48 -7.17
C ARG A 144 -8.79 22.85 -8.53
N SER A 145 -8.66 21.55 -8.60
CA SER A 145 -8.99 20.77 -9.78
C SER A 145 -10.50 20.68 -10.01
N ALA A 146 -10.91 20.42 -11.23
CA ALA A 146 -12.32 20.17 -11.57
C ALA A 146 -12.87 18.95 -10.81
N ALA A 147 -12.03 17.93 -10.60
CA ALA A 147 -12.33 16.79 -9.75
C ALA A 147 -11.30 16.74 -8.60
N PRO A 148 -11.74 16.60 -7.33
CA PRO A 148 -10.82 16.50 -6.20
C PRO A 148 -10.01 15.22 -6.26
N THR A 149 -8.71 15.31 -5.97
CA THR A 149 -7.86 14.11 -5.81
C THR A 149 -8.40 13.25 -4.69
N PRO A 150 -8.69 11.95 -4.90
CA PRO A 150 -9.21 11.10 -3.85
C PRO A 150 -8.14 10.80 -2.79
N VAL A 151 -8.57 10.78 -1.52
CA VAL A 151 -7.72 10.50 -0.37
C VAL A 151 -7.94 9.06 0.09
N TYR A 152 -6.92 8.22 -0.09
CA TYR A 152 -6.92 6.83 0.34
C TYR A 152 -6.14 6.66 1.64
N MET A 153 -6.57 5.73 2.47
CA MET A 153 -5.89 5.40 3.72
C MET A 153 -5.29 4.00 3.68
N LEU A 154 -3.99 3.87 3.96
CA LEU A 154 -3.39 2.57 4.24
C LEU A 154 -3.65 2.19 5.71
N ALA A 155 -4.24 1.03 5.88
CA ALA A 155 -4.64 0.50 7.18
C ALA A 155 -4.29 -0.99 7.33
N ALA A 156 -3.77 -1.35 8.50
CA ALA A 156 -3.43 -2.74 8.85
C ALA A 156 -4.26 -3.26 10.04
N GLY A 157 -4.54 -2.43 11.02
CA GLY A 157 -5.29 -2.83 12.21
C GLY A 157 -6.77 -2.47 12.12
N PRO A 158 -7.67 -3.21 12.84
CA PRO A 158 -9.12 -3.03 12.78
C PRO A 158 -9.59 -1.60 12.94
N ARG A 159 -9.11 -0.90 13.99
CA ARG A 159 -9.50 0.49 14.25
C ARG A 159 -9.11 1.45 13.13
N MET A 160 -7.95 1.25 12.49
CA MET A 160 -7.51 2.06 11.35
C MET A 160 -8.33 1.72 10.09
N ILE A 161 -8.72 0.45 9.91
CA ILE A 161 -9.62 0.03 8.83
C ILE A 161 -11.01 0.67 9.00
N GLU A 162 -11.53 0.74 10.24
CA GLU A 162 -12.77 1.45 10.54
C GLU A 162 -12.66 2.95 10.19
N VAL A 163 -11.53 3.61 10.53
CA VAL A 163 -11.31 5.01 10.14
C VAL A 163 -11.30 5.18 8.62
N ALA A 164 -10.66 4.26 7.87
CA ALA A 164 -10.70 4.32 6.43
C ALA A 164 -12.13 4.25 5.88
N GLY A 165 -12.95 3.32 6.39
CA GLY A 165 -14.38 3.24 6.05
C GLY A 165 -15.19 4.48 6.47
N GLU A 166 -14.83 5.12 7.59
CA GLU A 166 -15.51 6.30 8.13
C GLU A 166 -15.25 7.57 7.31
N VAL A 167 -13.99 7.83 6.92
CA VAL A 167 -13.60 9.16 6.40
C VAL A 167 -12.84 9.19 5.09
N ALA A 168 -12.29 8.06 4.59
CA ALA A 168 -11.48 8.06 3.37
C ALA A 168 -12.32 7.87 2.09
N ASP A 169 -11.73 8.13 0.92
CA ASP A 169 -12.33 7.86 -0.40
C ASP A 169 -11.98 6.47 -0.93
N GLY A 170 -11.00 5.80 -0.33
CA GLY A 170 -10.59 4.43 -0.61
C GLY A 170 -9.64 3.90 0.46
N ALA A 171 -9.33 2.62 0.41
CA ALA A 171 -8.45 1.98 1.37
C ALA A 171 -7.37 1.11 0.71
N PHE A 172 -6.15 1.18 1.27
CA PHE A 172 -5.11 0.18 1.07
C PHE A 172 -5.07 -0.72 2.31
N LEU A 173 -5.34 -2.01 2.17
CA LEU A 173 -5.44 -2.94 3.28
C LEU A 173 -4.22 -3.88 3.36
N MET A 174 -3.54 -3.89 4.50
CA MET A 174 -2.45 -4.82 4.80
C MET A 174 -2.98 -5.97 5.66
N VAL A 175 -3.71 -6.89 5.06
CA VAL A 175 -4.40 -7.99 5.77
C VAL A 175 -4.11 -9.36 5.17
N GLY A 176 -3.29 -9.41 4.13
CA GLY A 176 -3.01 -10.62 3.37
C GLY A 176 -4.06 -10.93 2.30
N LEU A 177 -4.00 -12.17 1.79
CA LEU A 177 -4.83 -12.67 0.69
C LEU A 177 -5.83 -13.74 1.12
N HIS A 178 -5.83 -14.16 2.39
CA HIS A 178 -6.70 -15.22 2.88
C HIS A 178 -8.15 -14.74 2.98
N ALA A 179 -9.09 -15.50 2.40
CA ALA A 179 -10.49 -15.09 2.27
C ALA A 179 -11.15 -14.73 3.61
N ALA A 180 -10.86 -15.45 4.70
CA ALA A 180 -11.42 -15.13 6.02
C ALA A 180 -10.89 -13.79 6.57
N ALA A 181 -9.58 -13.52 6.44
CA ALA A 181 -8.99 -12.25 6.85
C ALA A 181 -9.52 -11.07 6.02
N VAL A 182 -9.67 -11.25 4.71
CA VAL A 182 -10.27 -10.26 3.81
C VAL A 182 -11.72 -9.96 4.18
N ARG A 183 -12.55 -10.98 4.44
CA ARG A 183 -13.94 -10.79 4.90
C ARG A 183 -13.99 -10.02 6.22
N ALA A 184 -13.18 -10.41 7.21
CA ALA A 184 -13.13 -9.72 8.50
C ALA A 184 -12.71 -8.25 8.34
N ALA A 185 -11.74 -7.96 7.48
CA ALA A 185 -11.31 -6.59 7.20
C ALA A 185 -12.41 -5.76 6.53
N ARG A 186 -13.16 -6.33 5.59
CA ARG A 186 -14.31 -5.65 4.96
C ARG A 186 -15.41 -5.31 5.98
N LEU A 187 -15.69 -6.19 6.95
CA LEU A 187 -16.64 -5.91 8.03
C LEU A 187 -16.19 -4.71 8.89
N HIS A 188 -14.89 -4.53 9.10
CA HIS A 188 -14.38 -3.34 9.79
C HIS A 188 -14.55 -2.07 8.94
N LEU A 189 -14.32 -2.11 7.61
CA LEU A 189 -14.64 -0.99 6.72
C LEU A 189 -16.12 -0.60 6.81
N GLU A 190 -17.02 -1.58 6.73
CA GLU A 190 -18.47 -1.37 6.83
C GLU A 190 -18.87 -0.80 8.19
N THR A 191 -18.22 -1.25 9.26
CA THR A 191 -18.45 -0.72 10.61
C THR A 191 -18.10 0.75 10.71
N GLY A 192 -16.98 1.16 10.13
CA GLY A 192 -16.59 2.58 10.02
C GLY A 192 -17.57 3.38 9.19
N ALA A 193 -17.95 2.87 8.03
CA ALA A 193 -18.90 3.52 7.14
C ALA A 193 -20.28 3.71 7.78
N ARG A 194 -20.82 2.70 8.43
CA ARG A 194 -22.10 2.79 9.19
C ARG A 194 -22.04 3.86 10.28
N ARG A 195 -20.92 3.96 10.99
CA ARG A 195 -20.73 5.02 12.01
C ARG A 195 -20.82 6.42 11.43
N ALA A 196 -20.40 6.59 10.19
CA ALA A 196 -20.46 7.86 9.45
C ALA A 196 -21.75 8.03 8.62
N GLY A 197 -22.69 7.10 8.67
CA GLY A 197 -23.90 7.13 7.86
C GLY A 197 -23.66 7.05 6.35
N ARG A 198 -22.54 6.45 5.90
CA ARG A 198 -22.16 6.39 4.49
C ARG A 198 -22.21 4.99 3.91
N SER A 199 -22.43 4.89 2.60
CA SER A 199 -22.33 3.65 1.85
C SER A 199 -20.91 3.44 1.35
N LEU A 200 -20.49 2.16 1.24
CA LEU A 200 -19.26 1.75 0.57
C LEU A 200 -19.50 1.27 -0.88
N ALA A 201 -20.67 1.51 -1.46
CA ALA A 201 -20.89 1.20 -2.87
C ALA A 201 -19.88 1.95 -3.75
N GLY A 202 -19.11 1.21 -4.56
CA GLY A 202 -18.04 1.78 -5.38
C GLY A 202 -16.79 2.23 -4.61
N PHE A 203 -16.68 1.96 -3.30
CA PHE A 203 -15.50 2.30 -2.51
C PHE A 203 -14.30 1.44 -2.91
N PRO A 204 -13.20 2.03 -3.42
CA PRO A 204 -12.03 1.28 -3.86
C PRO A 204 -11.29 0.65 -2.68
N VAL A 205 -10.97 -0.63 -2.81
CA VAL A 205 -10.13 -1.36 -1.87
C VAL A 205 -8.96 -1.98 -2.61
N VAL A 206 -7.76 -1.58 -2.24
CA VAL A 206 -6.49 -2.09 -2.76
C VAL A 206 -5.82 -2.96 -1.70
N PHE A 207 -5.46 -4.18 -2.03
CA PHE A 207 -4.78 -5.06 -1.08
C PHE A 207 -3.26 -4.92 -1.23
N VAL A 208 -2.57 -4.62 -0.14
CA VAL A 208 -1.11 -4.59 -0.11
C VAL A 208 -0.60 -6.01 0.03
N VAL A 209 0.15 -6.46 -0.96
CA VAL A 209 0.56 -7.85 -1.13
C VAL A 209 2.07 -7.95 -1.25
N THR A 210 2.71 -8.74 -0.40
CA THR A 210 4.14 -9.02 -0.54
C THR A 210 4.38 -9.88 -1.77
N LEU A 211 5.39 -9.54 -2.57
CA LEU A 211 5.85 -10.33 -3.71
C LEU A 211 7.28 -10.81 -3.46
N GLY A 212 7.48 -12.11 -3.38
CA GLY A 212 8.80 -12.74 -3.25
C GLY A 212 9.04 -13.72 -4.38
N LEU A 213 9.72 -13.29 -5.44
CA LEU A 213 10.09 -14.16 -6.55
C LEU A 213 11.23 -15.11 -6.16
N GLY A 214 11.15 -16.34 -6.61
CA GLY A 214 12.17 -17.37 -6.41
C GLY A 214 11.94 -18.57 -7.29
N PRO A 215 12.91 -19.51 -7.35
CA PRO A 215 12.81 -20.70 -8.18
C PRO A 215 11.73 -21.69 -7.70
N ASP A 216 11.39 -21.61 -6.42
CA ASP A 216 10.41 -22.47 -5.75
C ASP A 216 9.69 -21.72 -4.61
N VAL A 217 8.90 -22.44 -3.85
CA VAL A 217 8.07 -21.90 -2.76
C VAL A 217 8.84 -21.66 -1.45
N ASP A 218 10.09 -22.13 -1.34
CA ASP A 218 10.89 -21.99 -0.11
C ASP A 218 11.22 -20.55 0.21
N VAL A 219 11.25 -19.67 -0.80
CA VAL A 219 11.38 -18.22 -0.61
C VAL A 219 10.31 -17.67 0.33
N GLY A 220 9.08 -18.17 0.25
CA GLY A 220 7.99 -17.79 1.15
C GLY A 220 8.21 -18.29 2.58
N ALA A 221 8.63 -19.54 2.73
CA ALA A 221 8.95 -20.10 4.05
C ALA A 221 10.11 -19.34 4.74
N GLN A 222 11.14 -18.98 3.98
CA GLN A 222 12.27 -18.18 4.46
C GLN A 222 11.82 -16.77 4.87
N TRP A 223 10.95 -16.16 4.09
CA TRP A 223 10.40 -14.84 4.40
C TRP A 223 9.62 -14.85 5.72
N VAL A 224 8.75 -15.83 5.95
CA VAL A 224 8.02 -15.98 7.22
C VAL A 224 8.96 -16.22 8.38
N ARG A 225 9.96 -17.08 8.22
CA ARG A 225 10.96 -17.33 9.24
C ARG A 225 11.77 -16.08 9.60
N SER A 226 12.01 -15.20 8.64
CA SER A 226 12.70 -13.92 8.90
C SER A 226 11.91 -12.97 9.80
N TRP A 227 10.59 -13.09 9.88
CA TRP A 227 9.77 -12.25 10.76
C TRP A 227 10.09 -12.44 12.25
N PHE A 228 10.49 -13.63 12.62
CA PHE A 228 10.79 -14.00 14.01
C PHE A 228 12.26 -13.91 14.32
N ALA A 229 13.11 -13.56 13.35
CA ALA A 229 14.55 -13.49 13.57
C ALA A 229 14.89 -12.33 14.53
N PRO A 230 15.77 -12.58 15.54
CA PRO A 230 16.23 -11.51 16.42
C PRO A 230 16.87 -10.37 15.62
N GLY A 231 16.59 -9.14 16.00
CA GLY A 231 17.21 -7.96 15.39
C GLY A 231 16.64 -7.54 14.04
N GLN A 232 15.49 -8.07 13.61
CA GLN A 232 14.75 -7.59 12.43
C GLN A 232 13.70 -6.54 12.81
N PRO A 233 14.08 -5.29 13.14
CA PRO A 233 13.15 -4.28 13.63
C PRO A 233 12.26 -3.72 12.53
N PHE A 234 12.63 -3.92 11.27
CA PHE A 234 11.95 -3.31 10.13
C PHE A 234 10.54 -3.84 9.96
N LEU A 235 10.37 -5.10 10.12
CA LEU A 235 9.06 -5.68 9.94
C LEU A 235 8.35 -5.91 11.26
N ALA A 236 8.94 -5.69 12.45
CA ALA A 236 8.31 -5.97 13.75
C ALA A 236 7.18 -7.01 13.61
N TYR A 237 7.44 -7.97 12.78
CA TYR A 237 6.54 -9.06 12.48
C TYR A 237 6.83 -10.20 13.47
N PRO A 238 5.79 -10.83 13.90
CA PRO A 238 4.44 -10.45 13.58
C PRO A 238 4.00 -9.22 14.40
N SER A 239 3.60 -8.15 13.72
CA SER A 239 2.90 -7.07 14.40
C SER A 239 1.60 -7.60 15.02
N SER A 240 1.05 -6.93 16.01
CA SER A 240 -0.25 -7.31 16.59
C SER A 240 -1.37 -7.41 15.55
N SER A 241 -1.31 -6.59 14.51
CA SER A 241 -2.26 -6.65 13.39
C SER A 241 -2.07 -7.91 12.56
N ASN A 242 -0.83 -8.30 12.24
CA ASN A 242 -0.57 -9.51 11.47
C ASN A 242 -0.94 -10.78 12.23
N LEU A 243 -0.64 -10.84 13.53
CA LEU A 243 -1.08 -11.94 14.39
C LEU A 243 -2.60 -12.08 14.40
N ARG A 244 -3.33 -10.97 14.37
CA ARG A 244 -4.77 -11.00 14.25
C ARG A 244 -5.21 -11.63 12.92
N TRP A 245 -4.68 -11.15 11.80
CA TRP A 245 -5.07 -11.66 10.48
C TRP A 245 -4.66 -13.11 10.27
N LEU A 246 -3.54 -13.54 10.87
CA LEU A 246 -3.16 -14.95 10.92
C LEU A 246 -4.18 -15.79 11.68
N ARG A 247 -4.69 -15.32 12.82
CA ARG A 247 -5.77 -16.02 13.56
C ARG A 247 -7.06 -16.09 12.75
N GLU A 248 -7.46 -15.00 12.11
CA GLU A 248 -8.62 -15.01 11.19
C GLU A 248 -8.44 -16.01 10.04
N ALA A 249 -7.20 -16.23 9.59
CA ALA A 249 -6.84 -17.23 8.58
C ALA A 249 -6.67 -18.67 9.16
N GLY A 250 -6.91 -18.86 10.45
CA GLY A 250 -6.82 -20.18 11.10
C GLY A 250 -5.41 -20.58 11.54
N PHE A 251 -4.46 -19.64 11.58
CA PHE A 251 -3.10 -19.89 12.06
C PHE A 251 -2.94 -19.41 13.51
N GLU A 252 -2.79 -20.34 14.42
CA GLU A 252 -2.34 -20.03 15.78
C GLU A 252 -0.82 -20.10 15.84
N LEU A 253 -0.19 -18.95 16.03
CA LEU A 253 1.23 -18.84 16.33
C LEU A 253 1.33 -18.74 17.86
N GLY A 254 1.83 -19.80 18.51
CA GLY A 254 2.19 -19.78 19.92
C GLY A 254 3.30 -18.75 20.20
N GLU A 255 3.68 -18.61 21.47
CA GLU A 255 4.77 -17.71 21.90
C GLU A 255 6.17 -18.12 21.40
N ALA A 256 6.30 -19.20 20.64
CA ALA A 256 7.57 -19.66 20.10
C ALA A 256 8.12 -18.66 19.07
N HIS A 257 9.17 -17.99 19.49
CA HIS A 257 9.85 -16.97 18.69
C HIS A 257 11.10 -17.52 17.96
N ASP A 258 11.26 -18.84 17.88
CA ASP A 258 12.33 -19.45 17.10
C ASP A 258 11.85 -19.70 15.66
N PRO A 259 12.40 -18.98 14.67
CA PRO A 259 12.02 -19.17 13.26
C PRO A 259 12.30 -20.59 12.76
N ALA A 260 13.33 -21.26 13.28
CA ALA A 260 13.68 -22.62 12.92
C ALA A 260 12.65 -23.65 13.43
N ALA A 261 11.90 -23.31 14.47
CA ALA A 261 10.86 -24.17 15.02
C ALA A 261 9.57 -24.24 14.16
N ILE A 262 9.42 -23.32 13.17
CA ILE A 262 8.27 -23.36 12.28
C ILE A 262 8.54 -24.37 11.15
N PRO A 263 7.78 -25.47 11.03
CA PRO A 263 7.92 -26.41 9.93
C PRO A 263 7.78 -25.70 8.57
N ALA A 264 8.52 -26.15 7.56
CA ALA A 264 8.59 -25.47 6.26
C ALA A 264 7.21 -25.36 5.58
N ASP A 265 6.41 -26.41 5.63
CA ASP A 265 5.06 -26.45 5.09
C ASP A 265 4.13 -25.44 5.78
N ARG A 266 4.25 -25.30 7.09
CA ARG A 266 3.48 -24.32 7.87
C ARG A 266 3.94 -22.89 7.56
N ALA A 267 5.24 -22.66 7.51
CA ALA A 267 5.79 -21.35 7.15
C ALA A 267 5.35 -20.94 5.74
N PHE A 268 5.36 -21.87 4.79
CA PHE A 268 4.87 -21.64 3.44
C PHE A 268 3.38 -21.28 3.42
N ARG A 269 2.52 -22.04 4.10
CA ARG A 269 1.07 -21.74 4.16
C ARG A 269 0.80 -20.35 4.78
N ILE A 270 1.59 -19.94 5.77
CA ILE A 270 1.52 -18.58 6.33
C ILE A 270 1.92 -17.55 5.26
N ALA A 271 3.02 -17.78 4.54
CA ALA A 271 3.45 -16.89 3.46
C ALA A 271 2.37 -16.75 2.39
N ASP A 272 1.79 -17.86 1.95
CA ASP A 272 0.74 -17.92 0.93
C ASP A 272 -0.57 -17.19 1.35
N ALA A 273 -0.83 -17.12 2.65
CA ALA A 273 -1.95 -16.32 3.19
C ALA A 273 -1.70 -14.81 3.13
N PHE A 274 -0.45 -14.35 3.03
CA PHE A 274 -0.08 -12.93 3.07
C PHE A 274 0.46 -12.38 1.77
N GLY A 275 0.95 -13.21 0.85
CA GLY A 275 1.63 -12.72 -0.34
C GLY A 275 1.71 -13.74 -1.48
N LEU A 276 2.48 -13.37 -2.46
CA LEU A 276 2.79 -14.13 -3.65
C LEU A 276 4.25 -14.57 -3.58
N PHE A 277 4.49 -15.88 -3.49
CA PHE A 277 5.84 -16.41 -3.31
C PHE A 277 6.12 -17.60 -4.25
N GLY A 278 7.33 -17.60 -4.84
CA GLY A 278 7.79 -18.64 -5.73
C GLY A 278 7.97 -18.19 -7.18
N PRO A 279 7.89 -19.11 -8.13
CA PRO A 279 7.98 -18.80 -9.56
C PRO A 279 6.88 -17.84 -10.02
N PRO A 280 7.13 -17.00 -11.02
CA PRO A 280 6.15 -16.03 -11.53
C PRO A 280 4.80 -16.64 -11.92
N GLU A 281 4.81 -17.87 -12.48
CA GLU A 281 3.61 -18.63 -12.84
C GLU A 281 2.72 -18.86 -11.62
N ARG A 282 3.31 -19.36 -10.54
CA ARG A 282 2.62 -19.60 -9.28
C ARG A 282 2.09 -18.29 -8.67
N CYS A 283 2.85 -17.21 -8.76
CA CYS A 283 2.40 -15.90 -8.28
C CYS A 283 1.14 -15.44 -9.02
N ALA A 284 1.08 -15.63 -10.33
CA ALA A 284 -0.10 -15.32 -11.12
C ALA A 284 -1.31 -16.21 -10.73
N GLU A 285 -1.11 -17.52 -10.62
CA GLU A 285 -2.15 -18.47 -10.19
C GLU A 285 -2.71 -18.12 -8.82
N ARG A 286 -1.83 -17.84 -7.85
CA ARG A 286 -2.23 -17.45 -6.48
C ARG A 286 -3.02 -16.14 -6.47
N LEU A 287 -2.69 -15.19 -7.34
CA LEU A 287 -3.42 -13.94 -7.45
C LEU A 287 -4.82 -14.14 -8.04
N LEU A 288 -4.95 -14.98 -9.09
CA LEU A 288 -6.24 -15.36 -9.65
C LEU A 288 -7.10 -16.10 -8.61
N GLN A 289 -6.50 -17.01 -7.87
CA GLN A 289 -7.18 -17.71 -6.77
C GLN A 289 -7.68 -16.72 -5.71
N ALA A 290 -6.87 -15.75 -5.30
CA ALA A 290 -7.28 -14.72 -4.34
C ALA A 290 -8.42 -13.83 -4.86
N ARG A 291 -8.45 -13.55 -6.18
CA ARG A 291 -9.58 -12.89 -6.82
C ARG A 291 -10.85 -13.72 -6.66
N ASP A 292 -10.79 -15.00 -7.00
CA ASP A 292 -11.96 -15.88 -7.05
C ASP A 292 -12.50 -16.24 -5.65
N GLU A 293 -11.60 -16.45 -4.67
CA GLU A 293 -11.96 -16.84 -3.31
C GLU A 293 -12.32 -15.67 -2.39
N ALA A 294 -11.66 -14.52 -2.59
CA ALA A 294 -11.74 -13.38 -1.68
C ALA A 294 -12.24 -12.08 -2.34
N GLY A 295 -12.51 -12.08 -3.65
CA GLY A 295 -12.93 -10.91 -4.39
C GLY A 295 -11.84 -9.82 -4.41
N ILE A 296 -10.57 -10.19 -4.55
CA ILE A 296 -9.44 -9.27 -4.64
C ILE A 296 -9.23 -8.86 -6.09
N GLU A 297 -9.63 -7.65 -6.44
CA GLU A 297 -9.57 -7.11 -7.80
C GLU A 297 -8.51 -6.02 -8.02
N ASP A 298 -7.92 -5.51 -6.94
CA ASP A 298 -6.89 -4.46 -6.99
C ASP A 298 -5.81 -4.73 -5.95
N VAL A 299 -4.56 -4.86 -6.40
CA VAL A 299 -3.44 -5.16 -5.53
C VAL A 299 -2.30 -4.15 -5.72
N PHE A 300 -1.62 -3.89 -4.62
CA PHE A 300 -0.38 -3.14 -4.58
C PHE A 300 0.74 -4.07 -4.16
N LEU A 301 1.58 -4.45 -5.11
CA LEU A 301 2.70 -5.36 -4.90
C LEU A 301 3.83 -4.65 -4.16
N PHE A 302 4.25 -5.28 -3.09
CA PHE A 302 5.35 -4.84 -2.25
C PHE A 302 6.47 -5.89 -2.33
N PRO A 303 7.53 -5.67 -3.14
CA PRO A 303 8.64 -6.61 -3.24
C PRO A 303 9.24 -6.93 -1.89
N ALA A 304 9.44 -8.20 -1.62
CA ALA A 304 10.02 -8.68 -0.37
C ALA A 304 11.49 -8.23 -0.28
N HIS A 305 11.84 -7.56 0.81
CA HIS A 305 13.20 -7.08 1.04
C HIS A 305 13.48 -6.97 2.53
N ASP A 306 14.74 -6.97 2.89
CA ASP A 306 15.24 -6.57 4.21
C ASP A 306 15.53 -5.06 4.28
N LEU A 307 15.98 -4.59 5.44
CA LEU A 307 16.32 -3.17 5.64
C LEU A 307 17.44 -2.67 4.72
N ALA A 308 18.46 -3.50 4.49
CA ALA A 308 19.60 -3.12 3.68
C ALA A 308 19.20 -2.92 2.21
N ARG A 309 18.24 -3.74 1.75
CA ARG A 309 17.75 -3.77 0.38
C ARG A 309 16.48 -2.95 0.14
N GLY A 310 16.03 -2.18 1.13
CA GLY A 310 14.77 -1.41 1.06
C GLY A 310 14.70 -0.36 -0.07
N TYR A 311 15.82 -0.03 -0.68
CA TYR A 311 15.95 0.88 -1.81
C TYR A 311 16.35 0.21 -3.13
N ASP A 312 16.51 -1.12 -3.15
CA ASP A 312 16.77 -1.86 -4.38
C ASP A 312 15.57 -1.73 -5.34
N MET A 313 15.88 -1.52 -6.61
CA MET A 313 14.85 -1.40 -7.63
C MET A 313 14.29 -2.78 -7.99
N PRO A 314 12.97 -2.93 -8.12
CA PRO A 314 12.31 -4.21 -8.41
C PRO A 314 12.39 -4.57 -9.90
N GLU A 315 13.60 -4.69 -10.44
CA GLU A 315 13.84 -4.98 -11.86
C GLU A 315 13.33 -6.37 -12.26
N ALA A 316 13.63 -7.38 -11.41
CA ALA A 316 13.20 -8.75 -11.66
C ALA A 316 11.68 -8.90 -11.60
N GLU A 317 11.03 -8.16 -10.69
CA GLU A 317 9.59 -8.14 -10.54
C GLU A 317 8.90 -7.51 -11.76
N VAL A 318 9.47 -6.44 -12.31
CA VAL A 318 8.96 -5.80 -13.53
C VAL A 318 9.10 -6.74 -14.73
N GLU A 319 10.25 -7.41 -14.89
CA GLU A 319 10.46 -8.36 -15.96
C GLU A 319 9.53 -9.57 -15.85
N ALA A 320 9.42 -10.17 -14.67
CA ALA A 320 8.54 -11.31 -14.41
C ALA A 320 7.06 -10.95 -14.63
N PHE A 321 6.67 -9.75 -14.22
CA PHE A 321 5.31 -9.25 -14.44
C PHE A 321 5.00 -9.14 -15.91
N ALA A 322 5.84 -8.46 -16.68
CA ALA A 322 5.63 -8.26 -18.11
C ALA A 322 5.55 -9.57 -18.90
N ARG A 323 6.49 -10.50 -18.62
CA ARG A 323 6.63 -11.73 -19.42
C ARG A 323 5.70 -12.84 -19.00
N VAL A 324 5.35 -12.94 -17.73
CA VAL A 324 4.69 -14.11 -17.19
C VAL A 324 3.38 -13.78 -16.50
N ILE A 325 3.40 -12.83 -15.54
CA ILE A 325 2.24 -12.61 -14.67
C ILE A 325 1.12 -11.89 -15.45
N ARG A 326 1.42 -10.77 -16.09
CA ARG A 326 0.41 -9.98 -16.83
C ARG A 326 -0.32 -10.75 -17.91
N PRO A 327 0.34 -11.55 -18.77
CA PRO A 327 -0.34 -12.37 -19.77
C PRO A 327 -1.36 -13.35 -19.16
N ARG A 328 -1.03 -13.96 -18.01
CA ARG A 328 -1.93 -14.89 -17.31
C ARG A 328 -3.12 -14.20 -16.63
N LEU A 329 -2.97 -12.94 -16.24
CA LEU A 329 -4.07 -12.17 -15.66
C LEU A 329 -5.05 -11.64 -16.71
N ALA A 330 -4.65 -11.59 -17.98
CA ALA A 330 -5.45 -11.06 -19.08
C ALA A 330 -6.30 -12.16 -19.78
N GLY A 331 -5.97 -13.43 -19.61
CA GLY A 331 -6.73 -14.57 -20.12
C GLY A 331 -7.80 -14.99 -19.17
#